data_295dcf5aeb4bf74527c26006051363dc
#
_entry.id   295dcf5aeb4bf74527c26006051363dc
#
_cell.length_a   1.000
_cell.length_b   1.000
_cell.length_c   1.000
_cell.angle_alpha   90.00
_cell.angle_beta   90.00
_cell.angle_gamma   90.00
#
_symmetry.space_group_name_H-M   'P 1'
#
loop_
_entity.id
_entity.type
_entity.pdbx_description
1 polymer ?
#
loop_
_entity_poly.entity_id
_entity_poly.type
_entity_poly.pdbx_seq_one_letter_code
_entity_poly.pdbx_strand_id
1 'polypeptide(L)'
;MSETENIIASSRTFESVLLEKDQREKKLAWRIAAIGFALAAMAITALIILLPLKTTEIELWSVDKQTGRYEYMTRIKEQNISTEKALAQALAAHYVRLREGYNYFALQRDYDDVQLFNSDSVNRDYLDGFNSNQAPDVIFNKAEYVVSIDIISNVHATATDPDHLATLRIKRTIRRIIDNSVKTDVWNIRLTYRYLPRKQLTDSQREVNPLGFIVTSYQRDKELRGE
;
A
#
# COMPACT_ATOMS: atom_id res chain seq x y z
N MET A 1 5.70 -94.45 9.02
CA MET A 1 5.25 -93.06 9.28
C MET A 1 3.74 -93.13 9.51
N SER A 2 3.27 -92.69 10.64
CA SER A 2 1.83 -92.84 10.98
C SER A 2 1.02 -91.75 10.22
N GLU A 3 -0.24 -92.10 9.92
CA GLU A 3 -1.19 -91.24 9.23
C GLU A 3 -1.35 -89.88 9.94
N THR A 4 -1.11 -89.83 11.25
CA THR A 4 -1.11 -88.68 12.12
C THR A 4 0.05 -87.71 11.84
N GLU A 5 1.23 -88.23 11.50
CA GLU A 5 2.38 -87.41 11.16
C GLU A 5 2.19 -86.71 9.82
N ASN A 6 1.56 -87.29 8.83
CA ASN A 6 1.25 -86.66 7.55
C ASN A 6 0.16 -85.57 7.70
N ILE A 7 -0.84 -85.79 8.59
CA ILE A 7 -1.83 -84.70 8.89
C ILE A 7 -1.20 -83.54 9.55
N ILE A 8 -0.28 -83.72 10.53
CA ILE A 8 0.41 -82.66 11.20
C ILE A 8 1.37 -81.92 10.24
N ALA A 9 2.05 -82.63 9.36
CA ALA A 9 2.89 -82.05 8.34
C ALA A 9 2.13 -81.19 7.33
N SER A 10 0.96 -81.68 6.86
CA SER A 10 0.09 -80.92 5.94
C SER A 10 -0.54 -79.68 6.59
N SER A 11 -0.91 -79.80 7.87
CA SER A 11 -1.46 -78.69 8.65
C SER A 11 -0.40 -77.55 8.83
N ARG A 12 0.86 -77.90 9.17
CA ARG A 12 1.97 -76.94 9.29
C ARG A 12 2.30 -76.28 7.99
N THR A 13 2.24 -77.01 6.88
CA THR A 13 2.48 -76.43 5.54
C THR A 13 1.35 -75.46 5.18
N PHE A 14 0.12 -75.77 5.54
CA PHE A 14 -1.02 -74.89 5.28
C PHE A 14 -0.94 -73.60 6.10
N GLU A 15 -0.60 -73.71 7.38
CA GLU A 15 -0.38 -72.53 8.26
C GLU A 15 0.77 -71.64 7.77
N SER A 16 1.88 -72.22 7.35
CA SER A 16 2.99 -71.45 6.82
C SER A 16 2.61 -70.70 5.50
N VAL A 17 1.86 -71.31 4.63
CA VAL A 17 1.35 -70.67 3.41
C VAL A 17 0.38 -69.52 3.71
N LEU A 18 -0.51 -69.69 4.69
CA LEU A 18 -1.42 -68.63 5.15
C LEU A 18 -0.66 -67.44 5.75
N LEU A 19 0.33 -67.72 6.61
CA LEU A 19 1.18 -66.67 7.19
C LEU A 19 2.00 -65.94 6.15
N GLU A 20 2.54 -66.64 5.16
CA GLU A 20 3.23 -66.01 4.04
C GLU A 20 2.33 -65.12 3.18
N LYS A 21 1.13 -65.56 2.91
CA LYS A 21 0.13 -64.81 2.18
C LYS A 21 -0.28 -63.54 2.96
N ASP A 22 -0.56 -63.69 4.23
CA ASP A 22 -0.92 -62.56 5.12
C ASP A 22 0.21 -61.53 5.20
N GLN A 23 1.45 -61.99 5.29
CA GLN A 23 2.62 -61.09 5.26
C GLN A 23 2.81 -60.36 3.91
N ARG A 24 2.53 -61.03 2.79
CA ARG A 24 2.58 -60.40 1.47
C ARG A 24 1.49 -59.37 1.30
N GLU A 25 0.28 -59.67 1.73
CA GLU A 25 -0.87 -58.73 1.70
C GLU A 25 -0.61 -57.52 2.60
N LYS A 26 -0.07 -57.70 3.81
CA LYS A 26 0.33 -56.63 4.69
C LYS A 26 1.44 -55.72 4.07
N LYS A 27 2.47 -56.34 3.46
CA LYS A 27 3.52 -55.59 2.75
C LYS A 27 2.97 -54.80 1.56
N LEU A 28 2.02 -55.37 0.83
CA LEU A 28 1.36 -54.67 -0.28
C LEU A 28 0.50 -53.54 0.22
N ALA A 29 -0.30 -53.74 1.26
CA ALA A 29 -1.10 -52.69 1.90
C ALA A 29 -0.25 -51.54 2.42
N TRP A 30 0.87 -51.82 3.08
CA TRP A 30 1.81 -50.82 3.53
C TRP A 30 2.47 -50.02 2.39
N ARG A 31 2.76 -50.66 1.26
CA ARG A 31 3.27 -49.99 0.06
C ARG A 31 2.24 -49.03 -0.55
N ILE A 32 0.99 -49.46 -0.63
CA ILE A 32 -0.12 -48.63 -1.14
C ILE A 32 -0.35 -47.43 -0.19
N ALA A 33 -0.35 -47.71 1.13
CA ALA A 33 -0.47 -46.61 2.13
C ALA A 33 0.66 -45.60 2.04
N ALA A 34 1.91 -46.07 1.86
CA ALA A 34 3.07 -45.19 1.70
C ALA A 34 2.98 -44.31 0.44
N ILE A 35 2.52 -44.88 -0.69
CA ILE A 35 2.28 -44.13 -1.92
C ILE A 35 1.19 -43.07 -1.72
N GLY A 36 0.07 -43.45 -1.07
CA GLY A 36 -1.00 -42.51 -0.74
C GLY A 36 -0.53 -41.36 0.14
N PHE A 37 0.29 -41.65 1.13
CA PHE A 37 0.90 -40.61 2.02
C PHE A 37 1.83 -39.68 1.27
N ALA A 38 2.65 -40.23 0.37
CA ALA A 38 3.56 -39.43 -0.46
C ALA A 38 2.78 -38.49 -1.41
N LEU A 39 1.70 -38.96 -2.01
CA LEU A 39 0.82 -38.14 -2.86
C LEU A 39 0.12 -37.03 -2.06
N ALA A 40 -0.36 -37.35 -0.86
CA ALA A 40 -0.98 -36.36 0.02
C ALA A 40 0.02 -35.29 0.46
N ALA A 41 1.23 -35.69 0.85
CA ALA A 41 2.31 -34.75 1.19
C ALA A 41 2.69 -33.86 0.01
N MET A 42 2.76 -34.39 -1.20
CA MET A 42 3.05 -33.63 -2.42
C MET A 42 1.91 -32.63 -2.72
N ALA A 43 0.66 -33.02 -2.56
CA ALA A 43 -0.50 -32.13 -2.75
C ALA A 43 -0.50 -30.98 -1.73
N ILE A 44 -0.20 -31.25 -0.46
CA ILE A 44 -0.09 -30.22 0.58
C ILE A 44 1.07 -29.26 0.28
N THR A 45 2.21 -29.78 -0.14
CA THR A 45 3.36 -28.95 -0.51
C THR A 45 3.04 -28.05 -1.71
N ALA A 46 2.36 -28.58 -2.72
CA ALA A 46 1.89 -27.82 -3.88
C ALA A 46 0.92 -26.70 -3.45
N LEU A 47 0.00 -27.00 -2.52
CA LEU A 47 -0.92 -26.01 -1.97
C LEU A 47 -0.20 -24.90 -1.21
N ILE A 48 0.80 -25.22 -0.40
CA ILE A 48 1.61 -24.24 0.35
C ILE A 48 2.41 -23.33 -0.61
N ILE A 49 2.90 -23.87 -1.72
CA ILE A 49 3.64 -23.10 -2.74
C ILE A 49 2.67 -22.20 -3.54
N LEU A 50 1.42 -22.62 -3.76
CA LEU A 50 0.39 -21.87 -4.48
C LEU A 50 -0.30 -20.78 -3.64
N LEU A 51 -0.34 -20.94 -2.30
CA LEU A 51 -0.98 -19.98 -1.39
C LEU A 51 -0.42 -18.54 -1.48
N PRO A 52 0.91 -18.29 -1.61
CA PRO A 52 1.43 -16.93 -1.74
C PRO A 52 1.15 -16.27 -3.10
N LEU A 53 0.59 -16.97 -4.10
CA LEU A 53 0.23 -16.39 -5.40
C LEU A 53 -1.06 -15.54 -5.37
N LYS A 54 -1.78 -15.46 -4.26
CA LYS A 54 -2.94 -14.58 -4.11
C LYS A 54 -2.53 -13.17 -3.65
N THR A 55 -1.52 -12.60 -4.28
CA THR A 55 -1.26 -11.16 -4.19
C THR A 55 -2.17 -10.45 -5.18
N THR A 56 -3.07 -9.62 -4.68
CA THR A 56 -3.86 -8.71 -5.51
C THR A 56 -2.90 -7.66 -6.09
N GLU A 57 -2.52 -7.81 -7.34
CA GLU A 57 -1.72 -6.82 -8.04
C GLU A 57 -2.65 -5.71 -8.53
N ILE A 58 -2.36 -4.47 -8.14
CA ILE A 58 -3.05 -3.29 -8.64
C ILE A 58 -2.42 -2.94 -9.98
N GLU A 59 -3.16 -3.12 -11.07
CA GLU A 59 -2.74 -2.66 -12.39
C GLU A 59 -3.10 -1.17 -12.53
N LEU A 60 -2.07 -0.32 -12.59
CA LEU A 60 -2.22 1.09 -12.90
C LEU A 60 -2.05 1.31 -14.40
N TRP A 61 -3.10 1.81 -15.03
CA TRP A 61 -3.08 2.26 -16.42
C TRP A 61 -2.91 3.79 -16.44
N SER A 62 -1.81 4.27 -16.96
CA SER A 62 -1.64 5.70 -17.24
C SER A 62 -2.04 5.98 -18.68
N VAL A 63 -2.97 6.92 -18.86
CA VAL A 63 -3.31 7.45 -20.19
C VAL A 63 -2.58 8.77 -20.37
N ASP A 64 -1.63 8.79 -21.27
CA ASP A 64 -1.02 10.05 -21.69
C ASP A 64 -2.07 10.87 -22.46
N LYS A 65 -2.53 11.96 -21.86
CA LYS A 65 -3.55 12.84 -22.42
C LYS A 65 -3.11 13.56 -23.70
N GLN A 66 -1.81 13.58 -24.01
CA GLN A 66 -1.29 14.24 -25.22
C GLN A 66 -1.19 13.30 -26.42
N THR A 67 -0.94 12.01 -26.18
CA THR A 67 -0.72 11.05 -27.28
C THR A 67 -1.79 9.97 -27.38
N GLY A 68 -2.71 9.87 -26.42
CA GLY A 68 -3.75 8.82 -26.39
C GLY A 68 -3.20 7.39 -26.26
N ARG A 69 -1.91 7.22 -25.99
CA ARG A 69 -1.28 5.91 -25.79
C ARG A 69 -1.50 5.42 -24.38
N TYR A 70 -1.94 4.16 -24.30
CA TYR A 70 -1.94 3.43 -23.04
C TYR A 70 -0.50 2.97 -22.76
N GLU A 71 0.15 3.57 -21.77
CA GLU A 71 1.42 3.08 -21.27
C GLU A 71 1.17 2.15 -20.08
N TYR A 72 1.64 0.91 -20.22
CA TYR A 72 1.57 -0.09 -19.18
C TYR A 72 2.56 0.31 -18.06
N MET A 73 2.04 0.92 -16.99
CA MET A 73 2.87 1.12 -15.81
C MET A 73 3.12 -0.23 -15.14
N THR A 74 4.37 -0.61 -15.10
CA THR A 74 4.89 -1.84 -14.48
C THR A 74 4.21 -2.09 -13.14
N ARG A 75 3.81 -3.33 -12.89
CA ARG A 75 3.23 -3.83 -11.63
C ARG A 75 3.98 -3.27 -10.41
N ILE A 76 3.37 -2.34 -9.73
CA ILE A 76 3.97 -1.71 -8.56
C ILE A 76 3.70 -2.61 -7.35
N LYS A 77 4.73 -3.33 -6.90
CA LYS A 77 4.70 -4.00 -5.59
C LYS A 77 4.87 -2.96 -4.49
N GLU A 78 4.23 -3.16 -3.35
CA GLU A 78 4.31 -2.28 -2.18
C GLU A 78 5.78 -1.88 -1.83
N GLN A 79 6.71 -2.82 -1.95
CA GLN A 79 8.14 -2.61 -1.75
C GLN A 79 8.81 -1.74 -2.84
N ASN A 80 8.31 -1.76 -4.08
CA ASN A 80 8.87 -0.96 -5.17
C ASN A 80 8.37 0.48 -5.14
N ILE A 81 7.16 0.73 -4.63
CA ILE A 81 6.62 2.08 -4.46
C ILE A 81 7.49 2.90 -3.49
N SER A 82 7.93 2.27 -2.40
CA SER A 82 8.76 2.95 -1.39
C SER A 82 10.15 3.33 -1.91
N THR A 83 10.65 2.69 -2.96
CA THR A 83 11.95 2.96 -3.58
C THR A 83 11.89 3.96 -4.74
N GLU A 84 10.71 4.24 -5.30
CA GLU A 84 10.54 5.22 -6.38
C GLU A 84 10.51 6.67 -5.84
N LYS A 85 11.70 7.19 -5.62
CA LYS A 85 11.91 8.53 -5.05
C LYS A 85 11.20 9.64 -5.83
N ALA A 86 11.22 9.57 -7.16
CA ALA A 86 10.59 10.59 -8.01
C ALA A 86 9.07 10.62 -7.84
N LEU A 87 8.43 9.45 -7.74
CA LEU A 87 7.00 9.33 -7.51
C LEU A 87 6.61 9.82 -6.11
N ALA A 88 7.38 9.44 -5.09
CA ALA A 88 7.19 9.93 -3.73
C ALA A 88 7.31 11.46 -3.64
N GLN A 89 8.30 12.04 -4.33
CA GLN A 89 8.47 13.49 -4.42
C GLN A 89 7.28 14.17 -5.11
N ALA A 90 6.76 13.59 -6.19
CA ALA A 90 5.59 14.12 -6.90
C ALA A 90 4.33 14.10 -6.02
N LEU A 91 4.07 13.00 -5.30
CA LEU A 91 2.91 12.86 -4.42
C LEU A 91 3.01 13.79 -3.20
N ALA A 92 4.17 13.90 -2.57
CA ALA A 92 4.39 14.83 -1.46
C ALA A 92 4.20 16.29 -1.90
N ALA A 93 4.74 16.66 -3.07
CA ALA A 93 4.56 18.00 -3.63
C ALA A 93 3.09 18.28 -4.00
N HIS A 94 2.38 17.30 -4.55
CA HIS A 94 0.95 17.41 -4.84
C HIS A 94 0.13 17.63 -3.57
N TYR A 95 0.35 16.80 -2.55
CA TYR A 95 -0.31 16.94 -1.25
C TYR A 95 -0.08 18.31 -0.62
N VAL A 96 1.17 18.80 -0.62
CA VAL A 96 1.49 20.12 -0.04
C VAL A 96 0.83 21.24 -0.82
N ARG A 97 0.75 21.17 -2.15
CA ARG A 97 0.02 22.17 -2.95
C ARG A 97 -1.47 22.18 -2.64
N LEU A 98 -2.10 21.02 -2.48
CA LEU A 98 -3.52 20.91 -2.09
C LEU A 98 -3.75 21.48 -0.69
N ARG A 99 -2.88 21.15 0.28
CA ARG A 99 -3.07 21.51 1.68
C ARG A 99 -2.77 22.96 2.00
N GLU A 100 -1.72 23.53 1.41
CA GLU A 100 -1.24 24.90 1.69
C GLU A 100 -1.70 25.92 0.64
N GLY A 101 -2.19 25.46 -0.50
CA GLY A 101 -2.79 26.31 -1.52
C GLY A 101 -4.18 26.79 -1.09
N TYR A 102 -4.64 27.87 -1.71
CA TYR A 102 -5.99 28.38 -1.48
C TYR A 102 -6.57 28.99 -2.75
N ASN A 103 -7.73 28.49 -3.12
CA ASN A 103 -8.60 29.08 -4.11
C ASN A 103 -10.06 28.85 -3.63
N TYR A 104 -10.79 29.91 -3.37
CA TYR A 104 -12.15 29.83 -2.83
C TYR A 104 -13.08 28.94 -3.69
N PHE A 105 -12.96 29.00 -5.01
CA PHE A 105 -13.82 28.22 -5.92
C PHE A 105 -13.42 26.74 -6.03
N ALA A 106 -12.23 26.38 -5.59
CA ALA A 106 -11.75 24.99 -5.55
C ALA A 106 -11.72 24.42 -4.11
N LEU A 107 -11.99 25.26 -3.10
CA LEU A 107 -11.77 24.96 -1.70
C LEU A 107 -12.44 23.64 -1.25
N GLN A 108 -13.70 23.41 -1.63
CA GLN A 108 -14.40 22.19 -1.23
C GLN A 108 -13.75 20.93 -1.81
N ARG A 109 -13.38 20.98 -3.09
CA ARG A 109 -12.70 19.85 -3.73
C ARG A 109 -11.34 19.60 -3.09
N ASP A 110 -10.53 20.64 -2.92
CA ASP A 110 -9.19 20.53 -2.34
C ASP A 110 -9.25 20.06 -0.87
N TYR A 111 -10.28 20.47 -0.13
CA TYR A 111 -10.59 20.01 1.23
C TYR A 111 -10.90 18.49 1.26
N ASP A 112 -11.74 18.02 0.34
CA ASP A 112 -12.10 16.60 0.26
C ASP A 112 -10.89 15.76 -0.21
N ASP A 113 -10.13 16.24 -1.20
CA ASP A 113 -8.96 15.56 -1.74
C ASP A 113 -7.84 15.41 -0.70
N VAL A 114 -7.54 16.44 0.10
CA VAL A 114 -6.52 16.38 1.17
C VAL A 114 -6.81 15.26 2.17
N GLN A 115 -8.08 15.05 2.51
CA GLN A 115 -8.47 14.01 3.47
C GLN A 115 -8.16 12.59 2.97
N LEU A 116 -8.12 12.37 1.65
CA LEU A 116 -7.75 11.08 1.07
C LEU A 116 -6.29 10.71 1.33
N PHE A 117 -5.44 11.72 1.54
CA PHE A 117 -4.02 11.56 1.84
C PHE A 117 -3.71 11.55 3.35
N ASN A 118 -4.63 11.91 4.20
CA ASN A 118 -4.40 11.99 5.64
C ASN A 118 -4.60 10.64 6.33
N SER A 119 -3.76 10.39 7.36
CA SER A 119 -4.07 9.43 8.41
C SER A 119 -5.16 9.99 9.33
N ASP A 120 -5.77 9.16 10.16
CA ASP A 120 -6.85 9.58 11.06
C ASP A 120 -6.42 10.70 12.05
N SER A 121 -5.16 10.67 12.50
CA SER A 121 -4.60 11.70 13.38
C SER A 121 -4.41 13.02 12.64
N VAL A 122 -3.75 12.99 11.49
CA VAL A 122 -3.50 14.19 10.67
C VAL A 122 -4.80 14.77 10.14
N ASN A 123 -5.81 13.92 9.89
CA ASN A 123 -7.11 14.38 9.43
C ASN A 123 -7.87 15.12 10.53
N ARG A 124 -7.81 14.66 11.77
CA ARG A 124 -8.43 15.39 12.91
C ARG A 124 -7.84 16.80 13.05
N ASP A 125 -6.50 16.91 13.06
CA ASP A 125 -5.84 18.21 13.15
C ASP A 125 -6.19 19.13 11.97
N TYR A 126 -6.36 18.56 10.78
CA TYR A 126 -6.77 19.29 9.58
C TYR A 126 -8.21 19.81 9.69
N LEU A 127 -9.14 18.97 10.12
CA LEU A 127 -10.56 19.32 10.32
C LEU A 127 -10.73 20.36 11.44
N ASP A 128 -10.00 20.21 12.54
CA ASP A 128 -10.01 21.16 13.64
C ASP A 128 -9.54 22.56 13.18
N GLY A 129 -8.55 22.61 12.30
CA GLY A 129 -8.11 23.85 11.64
C GLY A 129 -9.22 24.51 10.82
N PHE A 130 -9.96 23.74 10.03
CA PHE A 130 -11.08 24.23 9.23
C PHE A 130 -12.30 24.64 10.06
N ASN A 131 -12.49 24.06 11.23
CA ASN A 131 -13.58 24.39 12.15
C ASN A 131 -13.23 25.54 13.10
N SER A 132 -12.09 26.19 12.91
CA SER A 132 -11.62 27.27 13.76
C SER A 132 -11.66 28.64 13.06
N ASN A 133 -11.37 29.70 13.80
CA ASN A 133 -11.14 31.03 13.21
C ASN A 133 -9.87 31.11 12.35
N GLN A 134 -9.11 30.01 12.25
CA GLN A 134 -7.95 29.84 11.40
C GLN A 134 -8.29 29.16 10.05
N ALA A 135 -9.58 28.95 9.76
CA ALA A 135 -10.02 28.36 8.49
C ALA A 135 -9.56 29.23 7.31
N PRO A 136 -9.11 28.62 6.21
CA PRO A 136 -8.56 29.36 5.07
C PRO A 136 -9.52 30.39 4.48
N ASP A 137 -10.83 30.09 4.42
CA ASP A 137 -11.85 31.01 3.91
C ASP A 137 -12.07 32.21 4.81
N VAL A 138 -11.82 32.06 6.13
CA VAL A 138 -11.84 33.15 7.09
C VAL A 138 -10.59 34.03 6.96
N ILE A 139 -9.40 33.41 6.95
CA ILE A 139 -8.11 34.11 6.87
C ILE A 139 -7.98 34.88 5.55
N PHE A 140 -8.42 34.29 4.44
CA PHE A 140 -8.29 34.86 3.10
C PHE A 140 -9.56 35.58 2.61
N ASN A 141 -10.51 35.83 3.54
CA ASN A 141 -11.75 36.55 3.27
C ASN A 141 -12.45 36.03 1.99
N LYS A 142 -12.72 34.71 1.96
CA LYS A 142 -13.36 34.04 0.83
C LYS A 142 -12.58 34.24 -0.48
N ALA A 143 -13.24 34.81 -1.50
CA ALA A 143 -12.66 35.00 -2.82
C ALA A 143 -11.72 36.22 -2.97
N GLU A 144 -11.31 36.89 -1.87
CA GLU A 144 -10.47 38.07 -1.97
C GLU A 144 -9.00 37.74 -2.31
N TYR A 145 -8.52 36.57 -1.87
CA TYR A 145 -7.14 36.13 -2.06
C TYR A 145 -7.08 34.75 -2.74
N VAL A 146 -5.97 34.53 -3.45
CA VAL A 146 -5.54 33.23 -3.99
C VAL A 146 -4.14 32.96 -3.47
N VAL A 147 -3.90 31.73 -3.04
CA VAL A 147 -2.57 31.28 -2.58
C VAL A 147 -2.04 30.22 -3.50
N SER A 148 -0.90 30.46 -4.12
CA SER A 148 -0.17 29.49 -4.92
C SER A 148 1.10 29.03 -4.22
N ILE A 149 1.46 27.75 -4.44
CA ILE A 149 2.60 27.08 -3.81
C ILE A 149 3.61 26.66 -4.87
N ASP A 150 4.82 27.20 -4.76
CA ASP A 150 5.99 26.79 -5.53
C ASP A 150 6.92 25.96 -4.64
N ILE A 151 7.30 24.77 -5.08
CA ILE A 151 8.24 23.90 -4.36
C ILE A 151 9.67 24.36 -4.69
N ILE A 152 10.42 24.80 -3.68
CA ILE A 152 11.83 25.20 -3.81
C ILE A 152 12.74 23.99 -3.70
N SER A 153 12.50 23.13 -2.71
CA SER A 153 13.21 21.86 -2.53
C SER A 153 12.30 20.79 -1.99
N ASN A 154 12.62 19.55 -2.30
CA ASN A 154 11.84 18.38 -1.88
C ASN A 154 12.80 17.22 -1.64
N VAL A 155 13.14 16.99 -0.38
CA VAL A 155 14.14 16.02 0.05
C VAL A 155 13.47 14.92 0.85
N HIS A 156 13.72 13.68 0.46
CA HIS A 156 13.20 12.50 1.12
C HIS A 156 14.31 11.71 1.80
N ALA A 157 14.02 11.23 3.00
CA ALA A 157 14.88 10.38 3.82
C ALA A 157 14.08 9.21 4.37
N THR A 158 14.76 8.17 4.77
CA THR A 158 14.17 7.08 5.56
C THR A 158 13.84 7.58 6.97
N ALA A 159 12.64 7.27 7.44
CA ALA A 159 12.26 7.42 8.84
C ALA A 159 12.26 6.03 9.52
N THR A 160 11.57 5.89 10.61
CA THR A 160 11.35 4.57 11.24
C THR A 160 10.40 3.75 10.36
N ASP A 161 10.88 2.60 9.87
CA ASP A 161 10.08 1.69 9.02
C ASP A 161 8.71 1.39 9.67
N PRO A 162 7.58 1.48 8.93
CA PRO A 162 7.43 1.63 7.48
C PRO A 162 7.28 3.09 7.00
N ASP A 163 7.57 4.10 7.80
CA ASP A 163 7.37 5.50 7.45
C ASP A 163 8.59 6.09 6.74
N HIS A 164 8.34 7.02 5.83
CA HIS A 164 9.32 7.82 5.14
C HIS A 164 9.17 9.29 5.55
N LEU A 165 10.27 10.02 5.61
CA LEU A 165 10.29 11.45 5.91
C LEU A 165 10.45 12.25 4.62
N ALA A 166 9.63 13.26 4.42
CA ALA A 166 9.80 14.27 3.40
C ALA A 166 9.94 15.65 4.04
N THR A 167 10.93 16.41 3.58
CA THR A 167 11.14 17.80 3.95
C THR A 167 11.05 18.65 2.69
N LEU A 168 10.04 19.52 2.64
CA LEU A 168 9.80 20.42 1.52
C LEU A 168 10.01 21.86 1.98
N ARG A 169 10.78 22.61 1.20
CA ARG A 169 10.85 24.07 1.32
C ARG A 169 9.98 24.67 0.24
N ILE A 170 9.01 25.48 0.63
CA ILE A 170 8.01 26.04 -0.28
C ILE A 170 8.01 27.56 -0.25
N LYS A 171 7.76 28.16 -1.40
CA LYS A 171 7.40 29.58 -1.50
C LYS A 171 5.88 29.68 -1.65
N ARG A 172 5.25 30.35 -0.70
CA ARG A 172 3.84 30.66 -0.72
C ARG A 172 3.64 32.06 -1.25
N THR A 173 2.88 32.20 -2.33
CA THR A 173 2.54 33.45 -2.97
C THR A 173 1.08 33.76 -2.74
N ILE A 174 0.78 34.75 -1.93
CA ILE A 174 -0.56 35.24 -1.62
C ILE A 174 -0.83 36.43 -2.51
N ARG A 175 -1.79 36.29 -3.42
CA ARG A 175 -2.18 37.35 -4.36
C ARG A 175 -3.60 37.81 -4.05
N ARG A 176 -3.77 39.10 -3.86
CA ARG A 176 -5.09 39.74 -3.75
C ARG A 176 -5.69 39.92 -5.15
N ILE A 177 -6.95 39.55 -5.31
CA ILE A 177 -7.60 39.53 -6.64
C ILE A 177 -7.89 40.95 -7.15
N ILE A 178 -8.27 41.86 -6.26
CA ILE A 178 -8.80 43.18 -6.63
C ILE A 178 -7.73 44.11 -7.20
N ASP A 179 -6.51 44.07 -6.66
CA ASP A 179 -5.40 44.98 -7.01
C ASP A 179 -4.14 44.24 -7.46
N ASN A 180 -4.19 42.92 -7.57
CA ASN A 180 -3.05 42.05 -7.89
C ASN A 180 -1.83 42.24 -6.97
N SER A 181 -1.99 42.84 -5.78
CA SER A 181 -0.91 42.90 -4.82
C SER A 181 -0.47 41.51 -4.38
N VAL A 182 0.84 41.32 -4.24
CA VAL A 182 1.46 40.03 -3.97
C VAL A 182 2.29 40.09 -2.70
N LYS A 183 2.06 39.14 -1.81
CA LYS A 183 2.90 38.89 -0.63
C LYS A 183 3.47 37.48 -0.73
N THR A 184 4.77 37.35 -0.48
CA THR A 184 5.45 36.04 -0.49
C THR A 184 6.04 35.73 0.86
N ASP A 185 5.94 34.49 1.27
CA ASP A 185 6.66 33.93 2.41
C ASP A 185 7.20 32.53 2.08
N VAL A 186 8.18 32.10 2.86
CA VAL A 186 8.82 30.79 2.70
C VAL A 186 8.52 29.95 3.94
N TRP A 187 8.18 28.69 3.70
CA TRP A 187 7.84 27.74 4.74
C TRP A 187 8.61 26.45 4.56
N ASN A 188 8.98 25.84 5.66
CA ASN A 188 9.54 24.50 5.72
C ASN A 188 8.42 23.55 6.17
N ILE A 189 8.11 22.58 5.33
CA ILE A 189 7.13 21.54 5.59
C ILE A 189 7.87 20.25 5.87
N ARG A 190 7.56 19.63 7.00
CA ARG A 190 8.07 18.32 7.36
C ARG A 190 6.89 17.38 7.50
N LEU A 191 6.88 16.28 6.74
CA LEU A 191 5.84 15.28 6.82
C LEU A 191 6.44 13.87 6.81
N THR A 192 5.80 12.96 7.51
CA THR A 192 6.05 11.54 7.38
C THR A 192 4.91 10.91 6.60
N TYR A 193 5.23 9.91 5.79
CA TYR A 193 4.25 9.23 4.94
C TYR A 193 4.58 7.76 4.78
N ARG A 194 3.54 6.99 4.44
CA ARG A 194 3.63 5.58 4.04
C ARG A 194 2.67 5.29 2.91
N TYR A 195 2.84 4.15 2.28
CA TYR A 195 1.90 3.67 1.28
C TYR A 195 0.97 2.62 1.88
N LEU A 196 -0.34 2.79 1.66
CA LEU A 196 -1.37 1.84 2.04
C LEU A 196 -2.23 1.48 0.80
N PRO A 197 -1.72 0.64 -0.13
CA PRO A 197 -2.41 0.33 -1.38
C PRO A 197 -3.77 -0.33 -1.17
N ARG A 198 -3.95 -0.99 0.00
CA ARG A 198 -5.20 -1.68 0.38
C ARG A 198 -6.21 -0.78 1.08
N LYS A 199 -5.94 0.52 1.24
CA LYS A 199 -6.93 1.45 1.78
C LYS A 199 -8.21 1.36 0.94
N GLN A 200 -9.35 1.23 1.60
CA GLN A 200 -10.66 1.20 0.92
C GLN A 200 -10.97 2.61 0.40
N LEU A 201 -10.81 2.78 -0.89
CA LEU A 201 -11.13 4.00 -1.63
C LEU A 201 -12.09 3.64 -2.75
N THR A 202 -13.03 4.53 -3.07
CA THR A 202 -13.87 4.41 -4.26
C THR A 202 -13.03 4.62 -5.53
N ASP A 203 -13.54 4.25 -6.69
CA ASP A 203 -12.82 4.42 -7.96
C ASP A 203 -12.45 5.90 -8.21
N SER A 204 -13.36 6.83 -7.94
CA SER A 204 -13.08 8.27 -8.06
C SER A 204 -12.02 8.77 -7.07
N GLN A 205 -12.00 8.25 -5.84
CA GLN A 205 -10.98 8.58 -4.84
C GLN A 205 -9.60 7.99 -5.22
N ARG A 206 -9.59 6.85 -5.92
CA ARG A 206 -8.35 6.26 -6.45
C ARG A 206 -7.75 7.06 -7.60
N GLU A 207 -8.56 7.79 -8.36
CA GLU A 207 -8.03 8.73 -9.35
C GLU A 207 -7.20 9.84 -8.70
N VAL A 208 -7.59 10.28 -7.50
CA VAL A 208 -6.87 11.32 -6.73
C VAL A 208 -5.66 10.71 -6.01
N ASN A 209 -5.84 9.58 -5.32
CA ASN A 209 -4.77 8.91 -4.56
C ASN A 209 -4.60 7.43 -4.99
N PRO A 210 -4.01 7.17 -6.16
CA PRO A 210 -3.96 5.85 -6.77
C PRO A 210 -3.14 4.84 -5.95
N LEU A 211 -2.11 5.28 -5.25
CA LEU A 211 -1.17 4.43 -4.54
C LEU A 211 -1.47 4.28 -3.05
N GLY A 212 -2.49 5.00 -2.54
CA GLY A 212 -2.75 5.06 -1.10
C GLY A 212 -1.59 5.72 -0.34
N PHE A 213 -1.04 6.81 -0.87
CA PHE A 213 -0.06 7.65 -0.17
C PHE A 213 -0.73 8.29 1.04
N ILE A 214 -0.26 7.99 2.24
CA ILE A 214 -0.87 8.45 3.50
C ILE A 214 0.16 9.21 4.32
N VAL A 215 -0.17 10.45 4.65
CA VAL A 215 0.61 11.31 5.54
C VAL A 215 0.27 10.96 6.98
N THR A 216 1.27 10.56 7.74
CA THR A 216 1.14 10.12 9.14
C THR A 216 1.53 11.18 10.16
N SER A 217 2.26 12.22 9.72
CA SER A 217 2.60 13.40 10.52
C SER A 217 2.78 14.60 9.60
N TYR A 218 2.41 15.79 10.06
CA TYR A 218 2.54 17.02 9.31
C TYR A 218 2.93 18.17 10.22
N GLN A 219 4.01 18.87 9.88
CA GLN A 219 4.49 20.05 10.58
C GLN A 219 4.86 21.13 9.58
N ARG A 220 4.59 22.38 9.92
CA ARG A 220 4.96 23.56 9.11
C ARG A 220 5.60 24.62 9.97
N ASP A 221 6.72 25.13 9.51
CA ASP A 221 7.48 26.18 10.17
C ASP A 221 7.75 27.32 9.19
N LYS A 222 7.40 28.54 9.59
CA LYS A 222 7.68 29.72 8.77
C LYS A 222 9.15 30.08 8.86
N GLU A 223 9.79 30.26 7.69
CA GLU A 223 11.16 30.75 7.64
C GLU A 223 11.19 32.25 7.98
N LEU A 224 11.83 32.59 9.08
CA LEU A 224 12.08 33.98 9.43
C LEU A 224 13.22 34.45 8.54
N ARG A 225 12.97 35.41 7.64
CA ARG A 225 14.07 36.11 6.98
C ARG A 225 14.81 36.89 8.07
N GLY A 226 16.08 36.54 8.29
CA GLY A 226 16.98 37.47 8.96
C GLY A 226 17.05 38.77 8.13
N GLU A 227 16.78 39.87 8.76
CA GLU A 227 16.98 41.20 8.20
C GLU A 227 18.43 41.42 7.81
#